data_d8d317c780e494650d8da1461916fd6f
#
_entry.id   d8d317c780e494650d8da1461916fd6f
#
_cell.length_a   1.000
_cell.length_b   1.000
_cell.length_c   1.000
_cell.angle_alpha   90.00
_cell.angle_beta   90.00
_cell.angle_gamma   90.00
#
_symmetry.space_group_name_H-M   'P 1'
#
loop_
_entity.id
_entity.type
_entity.pdbx_description
1 polymer ?
#
loop_
_entity_poly.entity_id
_entity_poly.type
_entity_poly.pdbx_seq_one_letter_code
_entity_poly.pdbx_strand_id
1 'polypeptide(L)'
;PLRLVGSEMCIRDRFYIVTGRKFTEPQLLGMENKINEQREEAIFDSLAQKHMKEIYKMRKAGDTEGLYALQDTLEAQAQAMADKEEKFHFTPEQIQAYTTVGGAPHLDGSYTVFGEVVEGMETVEKIEIAKTNRADRPLDNIRILKATVVE
;
A
#
# COMPACT_ATOMS: atom_id res chain seq x y z
N PRO A 1 -8.69 17.03 -2.14
CA PRO A 1 -8.16 17.58 -0.87
C PRO A 1 -7.05 16.69 -0.34
N LEU A 2 -5.93 17.30 0.05
CA LEU A 2 -4.81 16.61 0.64
C LEU A 2 -5.16 16.19 2.07
N ARG A 3 -4.96 14.91 2.36
CA ARG A 3 -5.49 14.28 3.57
C ARG A 3 -4.40 14.01 4.59
N LEU A 4 -4.75 14.16 5.86
CA LEU A 4 -3.93 13.74 6.99
C LEU A 4 -4.15 12.25 7.23
N VAL A 5 -3.07 11.47 7.26
CA VAL A 5 -3.13 10.01 7.30
C VAL A 5 -2.25 9.47 8.41
N GLY A 6 -2.76 8.51 9.16
CA GLY A 6 -2.02 7.76 10.16
C GLY A 6 -2.32 6.27 10.07
N SER A 7 -1.37 5.43 10.42
CA SER A 7 -1.56 3.99 10.54
C SER A 7 -1.53 3.55 12.00
N GLU A 8 -2.19 2.44 12.29
CA GLU A 8 -2.18 1.85 13.63
C GLU A 8 -0.77 1.49 14.13
N MET A 9 0.18 1.23 13.25
CA MET A 9 1.58 0.94 13.61
C MET A 9 2.46 2.18 13.81
N CYS A 10 2.09 3.34 13.25
CA CYS A 10 2.78 4.63 13.47
C CYS A 10 2.19 5.46 14.60
N ILE A 11 1.41 4.89 15.41
CA ILE A 11 0.35 5.38 16.25
C ILE A 11 0.74 6.36 17.34
N ARG A 12 1.93 6.42 17.78
CA ARG A 12 2.08 6.99 19.14
C ARG A 12 2.39 8.47 19.14
N ASP A 13 2.89 9.02 18.02
CA ASP A 13 3.38 10.40 18.00
C ASP A 13 3.50 11.01 16.60
N ARG A 14 3.04 10.33 15.55
CA ARG A 14 3.27 10.79 14.17
C ARG A 14 2.02 10.72 13.31
N PHE A 15 1.89 11.71 12.47
CA PHE A 15 1.00 11.73 11.31
C PHE A 15 1.79 12.25 10.12
N TYR A 16 1.29 12.04 8.92
CA TYR A 16 1.84 12.69 7.75
C TYR A 16 0.75 13.30 6.88
N ILE A 17 1.14 14.32 6.17
CA ILE A 17 0.32 15.03 5.20
C ILE A 17 0.66 14.44 3.84
N VAL A 18 -0.35 13.91 3.15
CA VAL A 18 -0.16 13.32 1.82
C VAL A 18 0.01 14.45 0.81
N THR A 19 1.19 14.53 0.21
CA THR A 19 1.51 15.49 -0.86
C THR A 19 1.59 14.83 -2.23
N GLY A 20 1.48 13.59 -2.38
CA GLY A 20 1.62 12.73 -3.53
C GLY A 20 1.70 13.34 -4.94
N ARG A 21 2.33 12.63 -5.84
CA ARG A 21 2.48 13.03 -7.25
C ARG A 21 1.23 12.71 -8.07
N LYS A 22 1.12 13.34 -9.24
CA LYS A 22 0.13 12.95 -10.26
C LYS A 22 0.55 11.66 -10.94
N PHE A 23 -0.42 10.84 -11.25
CA PHE A 23 -0.25 9.58 -11.95
C PHE A 23 -0.87 9.66 -13.34
N THR A 24 -0.40 8.82 -14.25
CA THR A 24 -1.07 8.58 -15.53
C THR A 24 -2.00 7.37 -15.39
N GLU A 25 -3.03 7.29 -16.23
CA GLU A 25 -3.94 6.13 -16.24
C GLU A 25 -3.21 4.79 -16.41
N PRO A 26 -2.20 4.64 -17.30
CA PRO A 26 -1.42 3.40 -17.39
C PRO A 26 -0.67 3.04 -16.10
N GLN A 27 -0.21 4.04 -15.32
CA GLN A 27 0.44 3.80 -14.03
C GLN A 27 -0.56 3.29 -13.00
N LEU A 28 -1.77 3.84 -12.97
CA LEU A 28 -2.84 3.37 -12.09
C LEU A 28 -3.28 1.95 -12.45
N LEU A 29 -3.43 1.65 -13.74
CA LEU A 29 -3.71 0.29 -14.21
C LEU A 29 -2.62 -0.70 -13.81
N GLY A 30 -1.36 -0.31 -13.91
CA GLY A 30 -0.24 -1.12 -13.40
C GLY A 30 -0.31 -1.39 -11.90
N MET A 31 -0.79 -0.41 -11.12
CA MET A 31 -1.03 -0.59 -9.67
C MET A 31 -2.20 -1.53 -9.39
N GLU A 32 -3.31 -1.42 -10.13
CA GLU A 32 -4.44 -2.36 -10.02
C GLU A 32 -3.98 -3.81 -10.24
N ASN A 33 -3.23 -4.04 -11.32
CA ASN A 33 -2.70 -5.36 -11.63
C ASN A 33 -1.83 -5.89 -10.49
N LYS A 34 -0.92 -5.06 -9.99
CA LYS A 34 -0.05 -5.44 -8.87
C LYS A 34 -0.84 -5.75 -7.59
N ILE A 35 -1.88 -5.00 -7.27
CA ILE A 35 -2.74 -5.27 -6.11
C ILE A 35 -3.44 -6.61 -6.28
N ASN A 36 -3.96 -6.90 -7.47
CA ASN A 36 -4.64 -8.16 -7.75
C ASN A 36 -3.67 -9.35 -7.72
N GLU A 37 -2.46 -9.20 -8.25
CA GLU A 37 -1.38 -10.20 -8.13
C GLU A 37 -1.01 -10.47 -6.66
N GLN A 38 -0.85 -9.43 -5.85
CA GLN A 38 -0.57 -9.58 -4.41
C GLN A 38 -1.70 -10.28 -3.63
N ARG A 39 -2.95 -10.09 -4.03
CA ARG A 39 -4.09 -10.81 -3.45
C ARG A 39 -4.03 -12.29 -3.80
N GLU A 40 -3.73 -12.63 -5.04
CA GLU A 40 -3.56 -14.01 -5.48
C GLU A 40 -2.40 -14.69 -4.75
N GLU A 41 -1.25 -14.00 -4.62
CA GLU A 41 -0.09 -14.48 -3.85
C GLU A 41 -0.45 -14.71 -2.38
N ALA A 42 -1.21 -13.82 -1.75
CA ALA A 42 -1.66 -13.99 -0.37
C ALA A 42 -2.59 -15.21 -0.19
N ILE A 43 -3.44 -15.50 -1.18
CA ILE A 43 -4.28 -16.72 -1.19
C ILE A 43 -3.38 -17.95 -1.30
N PHE A 44 -2.42 -17.95 -2.23
CA PHE A 44 -1.46 -19.03 -2.39
C PHE A 44 -0.68 -19.29 -1.10
N ASP A 45 -0.14 -18.26 -0.46
CA ASP A 45 0.59 -18.36 0.80
C ASP A 45 -0.27 -18.98 1.92
N SER A 46 -1.53 -18.56 2.00
CA SER A 46 -2.49 -19.13 2.95
C SER A 46 -2.74 -20.62 2.71
N LEU A 47 -2.85 -21.02 1.45
CA LEU A 47 -2.97 -22.45 1.06
C LEU A 47 -1.67 -23.22 1.38
N ALA A 48 -0.52 -22.67 1.03
CA ALA A 48 0.78 -23.27 1.30
C ALA A 48 1.01 -23.48 2.82
N GLN A 49 0.58 -22.53 3.65
CA GLN A 49 0.66 -22.68 5.11
C GLN A 49 -0.16 -23.87 5.63
N LYS A 50 -1.34 -24.12 5.07
CA LYS A 50 -2.16 -25.27 5.43
C LYS A 50 -1.49 -26.60 5.06
N HIS A 51 -0.70 -26.63 4.00
CA HIS A 51 0.05 -27.79 3.50
C HIS A 51 1.50 -27.85 4.01
N MET A 52 1.90 -26.99 4.95
CA MET A 52 3.29 -26.90 5.44
C MET A 52 3.86 -28.24 5.92
N LYS A 53 3.05 -29.05 6.61
CA LYS A 53 3.48 -30.38 7.10
C LYS A 53 3.78 -31.36 5.96
N GLU A 54 3.00 -31.30 4.90
CA GLU A 54 3.14 -32.12 3.71
C GLU A 54 4.38 -31.71 2.92
N ILE A 55 4.52 -30.41 2.67
CA ILE A 55 5.70 -29.79 2.05
C ILE A 55 6.98 -30.21 2.80
N TYR A 56 6.97 -30.15 4.14
CA TYR A 56 8.11 -30.52 4.94
C TYR A 56 8.47 -32.02 4.80
N LYS A 57 7.45 -32.89 4.78
CA LYS A 57 7.67 -34.36 4.58
C LYS A 57 8.29 -34.66 3.20
N MET A 58 7.76 -34.05 2.13
CA MET A 58 8.26 -34.19 0.76
C MET A 58 9.70 -33.66 0.65
N ARG A 59 10.01 -32.49 1.22
CA ARG A 59 11.38 -31.96 1.27
C ARG A 59 12.34 -32.91 1.98
N LYS A 60 11.93 -33.45 3.12
CA LYS A 60 12.76 -34.42 3.89
C LYS A 60 12.97 -35.74 3.14
N ALA A 61 12.00 -36.18 2.37
CA ALA A 61 12.08 -37.37 1.53
C ALA A 61 12.85 -37.14 0.22
N GLY A 62 13.16 -35.89 -0.15
CA GLY A 62 13.76 -35.54 -1.44
C GLY A 62 12.80 -35.69 -2.61
N ASP A 63 11.50 -35.72 -2.35
CA ASP A 63 10.45 -35.85 -3.36
C ASP A 63 10.20 -34.52 -4.07
N THR A 64 11.08 -34.22 -5.02
CA THR A 64 11.01 -32.96 -5.80
C THR A 64 9.83 -32.94 -6.76
N GLU A 65 9.49 -34.09 -7.33
CA GLU A 65 8.36 -34.21 -8.26
C GLU A 65 7.04 -33.99 -7.55
N GLY A 66 6.86 -34.59 -6.37
CA GLY A 66 5.69 -34.32 -5.52
C GLY A 66 5.57 -32.86 -5.08
N LEU A 67 6.69 -32.19 -4.79
CA LEU A 67 6.69 -30.77 -4.46
C LEU A 67 6.19 -29.88 -5.62
N TYR A 68 6.66 -30.14 -6.84
CA TYR A 68 6.20 -29.39 -8.02
C TYR A 68 4.71 -29.65 -8.30
N ALA A 69 4.27 -30.91 -8.24
CA ALA A 69 2.87 -31.27 -8.44
C ALA A 69 1.95 -30.62 -7.38
N LEU A 70 2.40 -30.52 -6.13
CA LEU A 70 1.67 -29.83 -5.08
C LEU A 70 1.63 -28.31 -5.34
N GLN A 71 2.76 -27.72 -5.74
CA GLN A 71 2.82 -26.29 -6.09
C GLN A 71 1.84 -25.96 -7.20
N ASP A 72 1.87 -26.70 -8.32
CA ASP A 72 0.95 -26.49 -9.45
C ASP A 72 -0.52 -26.59 -9.00
N THR A 73 -0.80 -27.53 -8.10
CA THR A 73 -2.15 -27.72 -7.55
C THR A 73 -2.57 -26.50 -6.70
N LEU A 74 -1.67 -25.99 -5.85
CA LEU A 74 -1.96 -24.84 -4.99
C LEU A 74 -2.09 -23.56 -5.80
N GLU A 75 -1.28 -23.39 -6.84
CA GLU A 75 -1.38 -22.25 -7.79
C GLU A 75 -2.72 -22.28 -8.50
N ALA A 76 -3.15 -23.41 -9.04
CA ALA A 76 -4.44 -23.55 -9.68
C ALA A 76 -5.62 -23.27 -8.72
N GLN A 77 -5.49 -23.69 -7.46
CA GLN A 77 -6.51 -23.41 -6.43
C GLN A 77 -6.53 -21.91 -6.06
N ALA A 78 -5.37 -21.28 -5.91
CA ALA A 78 -5.25 -19.86 -5.61
C ALA A 78 -5.88 -19.03 -6.72
N GLN A 79 -5.56 -19.35 -7.98
CA GLN A 79 -6.15 -18.71 -9.15
C GLN A 79 -7.67 -18.86 -9.18
N ALA A 80 -8.19 -20.08 -8.98
CA ALA A 80 -9.63 -20.33 -8.97
C ALA A 80 -10.36 -19.64 -7.81
N MET A 81 -9.67 -19.37 -6.70
CA MET A 81 -10.20 -18.59 -5.59
C MET A 81 -10.18 -17.09 -5.91
N ALA A 82 -9.07 -16.59 -6.46
CA ALA A 82 -8.93 -15.20 -6.86
C ALA A 82 -9.94 -14.81 -7.95
N ASP A 83 -10.22 -15.70 -8.89
CA ASP A 83 -11.19 -15.46 -9.98
C ASP A 83 -12.66 -15.38 -9.49
N LYS A 84 -12.93 -15.86 -8.27
CA LYS A 84 -14.25 -15.73 -7.63
C LYS A 84 -14.40 -14.43 -6.85
N GLU A 85 -13.31 -13.78 -6.54
CA GLU A 85 -13.32 -12.48 -5.87
C GLU A 85 -13.41 -11.36 -6.90
N GLU A 86 -14.07 -10.26 -6.51
CA GLU A 86 -14.11 -9.06 -7.34
C GLU A 86 -12.71 -8.46 -7.42
N LYS A 87 -12.18 -8.32 -8.64
CA LYS A 87 -10.88 -7.71 -8.86
C LYS A 87 -10.90 -6.25 -8.41
N PHE A 88 -9.81 -5.83 -7.81
CA PHE A 88 -9.65 -4.43 -7.43
C PHE A 88 -9.55 -3.55 -8.68
N HIS A 89 -10.33 -2.48 -8.71
CA HIS A 89 -10.28 -1.42 -9.70
C HIS A 89 -10.41 -0.07 -9.01
N PHE A 90 -9.64 0.91 -9.45
CA PHE A 90 -9.88 2.28 -9.05
C PHE A 90 -11.20 2.79 -9.61
N THR A 91 -11.96 3.53 -8.80
CA THR A 91 -13.18 4.17 -9.31
C THR A 91 -12.84 5.31 -10.27
N PRO A 92 -13.76 5.69 -11.17
CA PRO A 92 -13.55 6.83 -12.06
C PRO A 92 -13.16 8.11 -11.32
N GLU A 93 -13.73 8.34 -10.14
CA GLU A 93 -13.43 9.49 -9.27
C GLU A 93 -12.00 9.43 -8.72
N GLN A 94 -11.54 8.23 -8.33
CA GLN A 94 -10.16 8.03 -7.88
C GLN A 94 -9.18 8.26 -9.04
N ILE A 95 -9.45 7.70 -10.21
CA ILE A 95 -8.63 7.91 -11.42
C ILE A 95 -8.53 9.40 -11.72
N GLN A 96 -9.66 10.11 -11.74
CA GLN A 96 -9.68 11.55 -11.96
C GLN A 96 -8.87 12.30 -10.89
N ALA A 97 -9.03 11.98 -9.62
CA ALA A 97 -8.30 12.62 -8.53
C ALA A 97 -6.79 12.39 -8.67
N TYR A 98 -6.34 11.16 -8.88
CA TYR A 98 -4.92 10.83 -9.01
C TYR A 98 -4.26 11.37 -10.27
N THR A 99 -5.01 11.57 -11.35
CA THR A 99 -4.47 12.13 -12.59
C THR A 99 -4.44 13.66 -12.60
N THR A 100 -5.34 14.32 -11.86
CA THR A 100 -5.46 15.79 -11.86
C THR A 100 -4.80 16.44 -10.64
N VAL A 101 -5.19 16.03 -9.45
CA VAL A 101 -4.68 16.56 -8.19
C VAL A 101 -3.42 15.84 -7.74
N GLY A 102 -3.40 14.53 -7.90
CA GLY A 102 -2.35 13.64 -7.40
C GLY A 102 -2.74 12.99 -6.07
N GLY A 103 -1.80 12.26 -5.49
CA GLY A 103 -2.03 11.57 -4.23
C GLY A 103 -1.08 10.40 -4.00
N ALA A 104 -1.46 9.51 -3.09
CA ALA A 104 -0.71 8.33 -2.72
C ALA A 104 -1.61 7.08 -2.73
N PRO A 105 -1.93 6.51 -3.92
CA PRO A 105 -2.87 5.40 -4.06
C PRO A 105 -2.52 4.18 -3.22
N HIS A 106 -1.22 3.95 -2.95
CA HIS A 106 -0.73 2.84 -2.13
C HIS A 106 -1.11 2.92 -0.65
N LEU A 107 -1.61 4.08 -0.20
CA LEU A 107 -2.08 4.28 1.18
C LEU A 107 -3.57 4.00 1.32
N ASP A 108 -4.31 3.93 0.22
CA ASP A 108 -5.75 3.69 0.25
C ASP A 108 -6.05 2.31 0.82
N GLY A 109 -6.99 2.26 1.75
CA GLY A 109 -7.39 1.03 2.44
C GLY A 109 -6.42 0.53 3.52
N SER A 110 -5.19 1.06 3.58
CA SER A 110 -4.17 0.65 4.56
C SER A 110 -4.01 1.64 5.71
N TYR A 111 -4.49 2.86 5.52
CA TYR A 111 -4.32 3.96 6.47
C TYR A 111 -5.64 4.69 6.71
N THR A 112 -5.80 5.20 7.94
CA THR A 112 -6.97 5.98 8.32
C THR A 112 -6.76 7.45 7.99
N VAL A 113 -7.66 8.02 7.20
CA VAL A 113 -7.74 9.46 6.96
C VAL A 113 -8.54 10.08 8.09
N PHE A 114 -7.97 11.06 8.79
CA PHE A 114 -8.63 11.72 9.92
C PHE A 114 -8.74 13.23 9.78
N GLY A 115 -8.21 13.79 8.70
CA GLY A 115 -8.31 15.23 8.43
C GLY A 115 -7.83 15.62 7.05
N GLU A 116 -8.02 16.87 6.72
CA GLU A 116 -7.54 17.47 5.48
C GLU A 116 -6.93 18.85 5.76
N VAL A 117 -6.00 19.28 4.90
CA VAL A 117 -5.43 20.62 4.96
C VAL A 117 -6.39 21.58 4.25
N VAL A 118 -6.95 22.51 5.00
CA VAL A 118 -7.89 23.52 4.45
C VAL A 118 -7.19 24.78 3.98
N GLU A 119 -6.06 25.14 4.62
CA GLU A 119 -5.25 26.32 4.28
C GLU A 119 -3.77 26.04 4.55
N GLY A 120 -2.87 26.79 3.90
CA GLY A 120 -1.43 26.74 4.18
C GLY A 120 -0.66 25.64 3.44
N MET A 121 -1.18 25.10 2.32
CA MET A 121 -0.49 24.10 1.51
C MET A 121 0.90 24.53 1.04
N GLU A 122 1.09 25.81 0.75
CA GLU A 122 2.38 26.39 0.39
C GLU A 122 3.46 26.19 1.47
N THR A 123 3.04 26.05 2.73
CA THR A 123 3.94 25.73 3.83
C THR A 123 4.32 24.24 3.81
N VAL A 124 3.36 23.37 3.52
CA VAL A 124 3.60 21.93 3.37
C VAL A 124 4.56 21.66 2.22
N GLU A 125 4.35 22.31 1.07
CA GLU A 125 5.24 22.23 -0.10
C GLU A 125 6.67 22.65 0.22
N LYS A 126 6.86 23.73 1.00
CA LYS A 126 8.18 24.16 1.46
C LYS A 126 8.84 23.14 2.37
N ILE A 127 8.07 22.45 3.20
CA ILE A 127 8.58 21.38 4.06
C ILE A 127 9.00 20.17 3.20
N GLU A 128 8.18 19.80 2.20
CA GLU A 128 8.45 18.68 1.31
C GLU A 128 9.75 18.81 0.54
N ILE A 129 10.07 20.00 0.04
CA ILE A 129 11.29 20.28 -0.73
C ILE A 129 12.52 20.56 0.14
N ALA A 130 12.37 20.54 1.48
CA ALA A 130 13.48 20.77 2.39
C ALA A 130 14.57 19.71 2.22
N LYS A 131 15.83 20.12 2.23
CA LYS A 131 16.95 19.18 2.13
C LYS A 131 17.01 18.28 3.36
N THR A 132 17.16 16.98 3.12
CA THR A 132 17.22 15.96 4.16
C THR A 132 18.58 15.24 4.17
N ASN A 133 18.86 14.54 5.27
CA ASN A 133 19.96 13.59 5.36
C ASN A 133 19.54 12.20 4.85
N ARG A 134 20.40 11.20 4.97
CA ARG A 134 20.14 9.82 4.53
C ARG A 134 18.98 9.12 5.27
N ALA A 135 18.54 9.66 6.39
CA ALA A 135 17.40 9.16 7.18
C ALA A 135 16.15 10.03 7.01
N ASP A 136 16.06 10.77 5.90
CA ASP A 136 14.96 11.69 5.55
C ASP A 136 14.67 12.76 6.61
N ARG A 137 15.65 13.03 7.49
CA ARG A 137 15.54 14.11 8.46
C ARG A 137 15.98 15.42 7.81
N PRO A 138 15.17 16.50 7.90
CA PRO A 138 15.57 17.82 7.44
C PRO A 138 16.92 18.28 8.03
N LEU A 139 17.80 18.84 7.20
CA LEU A 139 19.10 19.39 7.63
C LEU A 139 18.90 20.60 8.53
N ASP A 140 17.94 21.45 8.17
CA ASP A 140 17.51 22.58 8.99
C ASP A 140 16.31 22.16 9.84
N ASN A 141 16.31 22.54 11.11
CA ASN A 141 15.23 22.17 12.02
C ASN A 141 13.90 22.84 11.62
N ILE A 142 12.90 22.02 11.31
CA ILE A 142 11.52 22.46 11.12
C ILE A 142 10.78 22.25 12.45
N ARG A 143 10.20 23.30 13.00
CA ARG A 143 9.57 23.27 14.33
C ARG A 143 8.12 23.74 14.24
N ILE A 144 7.23 23.00 14.88
CA ILE A 144 5.88 23.47 15.19
C ILE A 144 5.99 24.39 16.40
N LEU A 145 5.75 25.69 16.19
CA LEU A 145 5.86 26.68 17.26
C LEU A 145 4.62 26.70 18.16
N LYS A 146 3.46 26.44 17.59
CA LYS A 146 2.17 26.44 18.28
C LYS A 146 1.18 25.55 17.54
N ALA A 147 0.40 24.79 18.27
CA ALA A 147 -0.80 24.10 17.80
C ALA A 147 -2.00 24.58 18.65
N THR A 148 -3.11 24.92 18.02
CA THR A 148 -4.32 25.40 18.71
C THR A 148 -5.52 24.68 18.10
N VAL A 149 -6.38 24.16 18.96
CA VAL A 149 -7.69 23.66 18.54
C VAL A 149 -8.60 24.88 18.36
N VAL A 150 -9.29 24.95 17.23
CA VAL A 150 -10.27 25.99 16.92
C VAL A 150 -11.64 25.34 17.00
N GLU A 151 -12.51 25.87 17.83
CA GLU A 151 -13.91 25.46 17.97
C GLU A 151 -14.80 26.16 16.95
#